data_02ae1a1ede73ae7648caeadd6a8a30a5
#
_entry.id   02ae1a1ede73ae7648caeadd6a8a30a5
#
_cell.length_a   1.000
_cell.length_b   1.000
_cell.length_c   1.000
_cell.angle_alpha   90.00
_cell.angle_beta   90.00
_cell.angle_gamma   90.00
#
_symmetry.space_group_name_H-M   'P 1'
#
loop_
_entity.id
_entity.type
_entity.pdbx_description
1 polymer ?
#
loop_
_entity_poly.entity_id
_entity_poly.type
_entity_poly.pdbx_seq_one_letter_code
_entity_poly.pdbx_strand_id
1 'polypeptide(L)'
;MAFILTSTAFSQSKDEQIIRTLIEEQRLAWNTGDKEKFMQTYWQNDSLMFIGKSGVTYGWQKTLDNYKKGYPDTAAMGKLDFDLLEVKRLSVMYFFVVGKWHLTRTIGDVGGHFTLLFKKVKNKWVIVADHSS
;
A
#
# COMPACT_ATOMS: atom_id res chain seq x y z
N MET A 1 -26.29 24.26 -19.27
CA MET A 1 -26.18 23.75 -17.88
C MET A 1 -25.51 22.40 -17.78
N ALA A 2 -24.43 22.14 -18.54
CA ALA A 2 -23.79 20.81 -18.55
C ALA A 2 -22.26 20.86 -18.22
N PHE A 3 -21.79 21.95 -17.60
CA PHE A 3 -20.34 22.18 -17.49
C PHE A 3 -19.67 21.80 -16.15
N ILE A 4 -20.43 21.25 -15.19
CA ILE A 4 -19.90 20.95 -13.85
C ILE A 4 -19.38 19.50 -13.73
N LEU A 5 -19.75 18.60 -14.63
CA LEU A 5 -19.43 17.18 -14.56
C LEU A 5 -18.03 16.81 -15.05
N THR A 6 -17.39 17.65 -15.85
CA THR A 6 -16.09 17.33 -16.43
C THR A 6 -14.90 17.56 -15.49
N SER A 7 -14.99 18.54 -14.58
CA SER A 7 -13.89 18.85 -13.66
C SER A 7 -13.73 17.81 -12.54
N THR A 8 -14.82 17.22 -12.05
CA THR A 8 -14.78 16.18 -11.02
C THR A 8 -14.21 14.86 -11.56
N ALA A 9 -14.51 14.50 -12.81
CA ALA A 9 -13.98 13.30 -13.43
C ALA A 9 -12.46 13.37 -13.62
N PHE A 10 -11.90 14.52 -14.00
CA PHE A 10 -10.46 14.74 -14.13
C PHE A 10 -9.74 14.65 -12.80
N SER A 11 -10.27 15.28 -11.74
CA SER A 11 -9.70 15.24 -10.40
C SER A 11 -9.68 13.81 -9.84
N GLN A 12 -10.75 13.05 -10.05
CA GLN A 12 -10.86 11.65 -9.62
C GLN A 12 -9.85 10.76 -10.32
N SER A 13 -9.70 10.90 -11.64
CA SER A 13 -8.72 10.17 -12.44
C SER A 13 -7.29 10.49 -12.01
N LYS A 14 -6.99 11.74 -11.68
CA LYS A 14 -5.68 12.17 -11.20
C LYS A 14 -5.33 11.55 -9.85
N ASP A 15 -6.25 11.57 -8.90
CA ASP A 15 -6.04 10.96 -7.59
C ASP A 15 -5.87 9.44 -7.68
N GLU A 16 -6.67 8.78 -8.50
CA GLU A 16 -6.51 7.35 -8.75
C GLU A 16 -5.13 7.04 -9.31
N GLN A 17 -4.65 7.85 -10.26
CA GLN A 17 -3.32 7.68 -10.84
C GLN A 17 -2.21 7.85 -9.80
N ILE A 18 -2.37 8.80 -8.88
CA ILE A 18 -1.44 8.99 -7.76
C ILE A 18 -1.39 7.74 -6.88
N ILE A 19 -2.55 7.18 -6.52
CA ILE A 19 -2.64 5.96 -5.72
C ILE A 19 -1.92 4.79 -6.42
N ARG A 20 -2.17 4.59 -7.71
CA ARG A 20 -1.50 3.53 -8.49
C ARG A 20 0.01 3.73 -8.54
N THR A 21 0.47 4.95 -8.71
CA THR A 21 1.90 5.30 -8.73
C THR A 21 2.56 5.02 -7.37
N LEU A 22 1.89 5.36 -6.26
CA LEU A 22 2.40 5.07 -4.92
C LEU A 22 2.60 3.57 -4.68
N ILE A 23 1.66 2.76 -5.14
CA ILE A 23 1.76 1.30 -5.02
C ILE A 23 2.91 0.75 -5.89
N GLU A 24 3.10 1.30 -7.08
CA GLU A 24 4.23 0.92 -7.94
C GLU A 24 5.57 1.32 -7.31
N GLU A 25 5.64 2.48 -6.67
CA GLU A 25 6.84 2.89 -5.92
C GLU A 25 7.16 1.93 -4.78
N GLN A 26 6.14 1.41 -4.10
CA GLN A 26 6.32 0.38 -3.07
C GLN A 26 6.94 -0.89 -3.66
N ARG A 27 6.43 -1.34 -4.81
CA ARG A 27 6.96 -2.52 -5.49
C ARG A 27 8.43 -2.35 -5.86
N LEU A 28 8.77 -1.21 -6.43
CA LEU A 28 10.15 -0.88 -6.82
C LEU A 28 11.07 -0.81 -5.59
N ALA A 29 10.62 -0.17 -4.51
CA ALA A 29 11.40 -0.07 -3.27
C ALA A 29 11.67 -1.45 -2.66
N TRP A 30 10.66 -2.30 -2.58
CA TRP A 30 10.81 -3.68 -2.10
C TRP A 30 11.83 -4.44 -2.94
N ASN A 31 11.73 -4.35 -4.25
CA ASN A 31 12.59 -5.07 -5.19
C ASN A 31 14.04 -4.57 -5.21
N THR A 32 14.31 -3.41 -4.63
CA THR A 32 15.68 -2.92 -4.37
C THR A 32 16.15 -3.18 -2.94
N GLY A 33 15.34 -3.88 -2.12
CA GLY A 33 15.69 -4.21 -0.74
C GLY A 33 15.50 -3.07 0.24
N ASP A 34 14.79 -2.02 -0.13
CA ASP A 34 14.62 -0.80 0.68
C ASP A 34 13.26 -0.80 1.40
N LYS A 35 13.22 -1.45 2.56
CA LYS A 35 12.00 -1.53 3.39
C LYS A 35 11.57 -0.18 3.95
N GLU A 36 12.50 0.70 4.27
CA GLU A 36 12.17 2.04 4.75
C GLU A 36 11.48 2.86 3.67
N LYS A 37 11.98 2.79 2.43
CA LYS A 37 11.33 3.45 1.29
C LYS A 37 9.96 2.84 0.99
N PHE A 38 9.82 1.53 1.08
CA PHE A 38 8.54 0.83 0.98
C PHE A 38 7.52 1.39 1.98
N MET A 39 7.96 1.63 3.22
CA MET A 39 7.13 2.13 4.30
C MET A 39 6.77 3.62 4.18
N GLN A 40 7.41 4.39 3.31
CA GLN A 40 7.11 5.82 3.14
C GLN A 40 5.69 6.09 2.61
N THR A 41 5.07 5.13 1.95
CA THR A 41 3.68 5.24 1.51
C THR A 41 2.69 5.09 2.66
N TYR A 42 3.12 4.50 3.78
CA TYR A 42 2.30 4.36 4.97
C TYR A 42 2.33 5.63 5.81
N TRP A 43 1.21 5.89 6.45
CA TRP A 43 1.05 7.00 7.38
C TRP A 43 2.04 6.90 8.54
N GLN A 44 2.90 7.90 8.69
CA GLN A 44 3.89 7.94 9.77
C GLN A 44 3.23 8.40 11.06
N ASN A 45 2.46 7.52 11.67
CA ASN A 45 1.66 7.80 12.84
C ASN A 45 1.50 6.53 13.67
N ASP A 46 1.37 6.69 14.99
CA ASP A 46 1.20 5.58 15.92
C ASP A 46 -0.17 4.89 15.77
N SER A 47 -1.10 5.51 15.08
CA SER A 47 -2.44 4.96 14.80
C SER A 47 -2.53 4.19 13.47
N LEU A 48 -1.45 4.09 12.70
CA LEU A 48 -1.41 3.21 11.52
C LEU A 48 -1.76 1.78 11.95
N MET A 49 -2.67 1.14 11.20
CA MET A 49 -3.05 -0.25 11.46
C MET A 49 -2.53 -1.16 10.35
N PHE A 50 -1.86 -2.24 10.76
CA PHE A 50 -1.51 -3.34 9.87
C PHE A 50 -2.10 -4.62 10.43
N ILE A 51 -2.97 -5.28 9.66
CA ILE A 51 -3.66 -6.50 10.06
C ILE A 51 -3.08 -7.65 9.24
N GLY A 52 -2.38 -8.55 9.89
CA GLY A 52 -1.81 -9.76 9.29
C GLY A 52 -2.33 -11.02 9.96
N LYS A 53 -1.69 -12.15 9.67
CA LYS A 53 -2.07 -13.46 10.27
C LYS A 53 -1.96 -13.47 11.79
N SER A 54 -1.03 -12.72 12.36
CA SER A 54 -0.81 -12.67 13.81
C SER A 54 -1.67 -11.62 14.52
N GLY A 55 -2.56 -10.94 13.80
CA GLY A 55 -3.44 -9.93 14.37
C GLY A 55 -3.07 -8.52 13.96
N VAL A 56 -3.44 -7.54 14.79
CA VAL A 56 -3.29 -6.13 14.49
C VAL A 56 -2.00 -5.58 15.09
N THR A 57 -1.21 -4.90 14.25
CA THR A 57 -0.07 -4.09 14.66
C THR A 57 -0.44 -2.62 14.51
N TYR A 58 -0.17 -1.81 15.53
CA TYR A 58 -0.37 -0.37 15.50
C TYR A 58 0.96 0.36 15.42
N GLY A 59 1.02 1.36 14.57
CA GLY A 59 2.15 2.27 14.45
C GLY A 59 3.10 1.97 13.30
N TRP A 60 3.62 3.04 12.72
CA TRP A 60 4.52 2.98 11.57
C TRP A 60 5.85 2.27 11.89
N GLN A 61 6.48 2.66 13.01
CA GLN A 61 7.78 2.10 13.39
C GLN A 61 7.68 0.59 13.68
N LYS A 62 6.66 0.18 14.41
CA LYS A 62 6.44 -1.24 14.73
C LYS A 62 6.16 -2.07 13.48
N THR A 63 5.43 -1.52 12.52
CA THR A 63 5.18 -2.18 11.23
C THR A 63 6.49 -2.35 10.45
N LEU A 64 7.32 -1.31 10.37
CA LEU A 64 8.65 -1.41 9.76
C LEU A 64 9.51 -2.47 10.44
N ASP A 65 9.55 -2.47 11.76
CA ASP A 65 10.34 -3.44 12.54
C ASP A 65 9.87 -4.87 12.26
N ASN A 66 8.57 -5.10 12.13
CA ASN A 66 8.01 -6.40 11.78
C ASN A 66 8.41 -6.83 10.36
N TYR A 67 8.45 -5.92 9.40
CA TYR A 67 8.96 -6.21 8.05
C TYR A 67 10.43 -6.57 8.08
N LYS A 68 11.25 -5.86 8.84
CA LYS A 68 12.68 -6.17 8.99
C LYS A 68 12.91 -7.54 9.61
N LYS A 69 12.09 -7.91 10.59
CA LYS A 69 12.16 -9.19 11.28
C LYS A 69 11.67 -10.35 10.41
N GLY A 70 10.56 -10.17 9.69
CA GLY A 70 9.95 -11.21 8.87
C GLY A 70 10.65 -11.42 7.52
N TYR A 71 11.28 -10.38 7.00
CA TYR A 71 11.96 -10.37 5.70
C TYR A 71 13.37 -9.79 5.83
N PRO A 72 14.27 -10.50 6.56
CA PRO A 72 15.55 -9.92 6.96
C PRO A 72 16.58 -9.78 5.83
N ASP A 73 16.43 -10.53 4.76
CA ASP A 73 17.39 -10.60 3.66
C ASP A 73 16.72 -10.70 2.29
N THR A 74 17.53 -10.70 1.23
CA THR A 74 17.09 -10.81 -0.16
C THR A 74 16.32 -12.09 -0.44
N ALA A 75 16.73 -13.20 0.17
CA ALA A 75 16.07 -14.50 -0.02
C ALA A 75 14.65 -14.49 0.53
N ALA A 76 14.46 -13.91 1.72
CA ALA A 76 13.12 -13.77 2.33
C ALA A 76 12.25 -12.77 1.60
N MET A 77 12.82 -11.65 1.15
CA MET A 77 12.10 -10.62 0.41
C MET A 77 11.66 -11.07 -0.97
N GLY A 78 12.51 -11.78 -1.69
CA GLY A 78 12.25 -12.22 -3.06
C GLY A 78 11.96 -11.05 -3.98
N LYS A 79 11.18 -11.33 -5.03
CA LYS A 79 10.69 -10.33 -5.98
C LYS A 79 9.18 -10.14 -5.77
N LEU A 80 8.79 -8.91 -5.51
CA LEU A 80 7.39 -8.54 -5.28
C LEU A 80 6.71 -8.17 -6.59
N ASP A 81 5.52 -8.73 -6.78
CA ASP A 81 4.56 -8.33 -7.80
C ASP A 81 3.21 -8.04 -7.16
N PHE A 82 2.53 -7.03 -7.67
CA PHE A 82 1.15 -6.70 -7.30
C PHE A 82 0.22 -6.89 -8.48
N ASP A 83 -0.98 -7.38 -8.18
CA ASP A 83 -2.10 -7.39 -9.12
C ASP A 83 -3.24 -6.58 -8.48
N LEU A 84 -3.50 -5.37 -8.99
CA LEU A 84 -4.53 -4.49 -8.46
C LEU A 84 -5.88 -4.89 -9.05
N LEU A 85 -6.79 -5.34 -8.19
CA LEU A 85 -8.14 -5.79 -8.58
C LEU A 85 -9.14 -4.63 -8.54
N GLU A 86 -8.98 -3.71 -7.60
CA GLU A 86 -9.90 -2.60 -7.39
C GLU A 86 -9.12 -1.39 -6.84
N VAL A 87 -9.33 -0.22 -7.44
CA VAL A 87 -8.86 1.06 -6.90
C VAL A 87 -10.07 1.97 -6.89
N LYS A 88 -10.69 2.17 -5.74
CA LYS A 88 -12.01 2.78 -5.62
C LYS A 88 -11.98 4.00 -4.72
N ARG A 89 -12.44 5.14 -5.26
CA ARG A 89 -12.67 6.33 -4.46
C ARG A 89 -13.89 6.11 -3.56
N LEU A 90 -13.72 6.31 -2.26
CA LEU A 90 -14.82 6.28 -1.29
C LEU A 90 -15.37 7.70 -1.02
N SER A 91 -14.48 8.68 -1.01
CA SER A 91 -14.81 10.10 -0.80
C SER A 91 -13.66 10.96 -1.31
N VAL A 92 -13.78 12.28 -1.13
CA VAL A 92 -12.70 13.23 -1.46
C VAL A 92 -11.40 12.87 -0.74
N MET A 93 -11.49 12.29 0.47
CA MET A 93 -10.35 12.03 1.35
C MET A 93 -9.93 10.58 1.42
N TYR A 94 -10.66 9.63 0.80
CA TYR A 94 -10.40 8.20 0.98
C TYR A 94 -10.45 7.42 -0.33
N PHE A 95 -9.49 6.50 -0.50
CA PHE A 95 -9.50 5.45 -1.51
C PHE A 95 -9.38 4.08 -0.85
N PHE A 96 -10.05 3.11 -1.44
CA PHE A 96 -9.98 1.71 -1.04
C PHE A 96 -9.36 0.89 -2.18
N VAL A 97 -8.34 0.10 -1.85
CA VAL A 97 -7.63 -0.72 -2.83
C VAL A 97 -7.74 -2.18 -2.43
N VAL A 98 -8.04 -3.02 -3.40
CA VAL A 98 -8.01 -4.49 -3.26
C VAL A 98 -7.03 -5.02 -4.27
N GLY A 99 -6.15 -5.91 -3.85
CA GLY A 99 -5.18 -6.51 -4.75
C GLY A 99 -4.67 -7.86 -4.26
N LYS A 100 -3.79 -8.41 -5.07
CA LYS A 100 -3.01 -9.59 -4.73
C LYS A 100 -1.54 -9.20 -4.67
N TRP A 101 -0.82 -9.80 -3.72
CA TRP A 101 0.62 -9.69 -3.63
C TRP A 101 1.25 -11.06 -3.82
N HIS A 102 2.44 -11.09 -4.40
CA HIS A 102 3.20 -12.31 -4.61
C HIS A 102 4.68 -12.04 -4.46
N LEU A 103 5.37 -12.87 -3.67
CA LEU A 103 6.82 -12.89 -3.59
C LEU A 103 7.34 -14.16 -4.25
N THR A 104 8.10 -13.97 -5.33
CA THR A 104 8.84 -15.05 -5.98
C THR A 104 10.17 -15.21 -5.27
N ARG A 105 10.42 -16.38 -4.68
CA ARG A 105 11.60 -16.63 -3.84
C ARG A 105 12.20 -18.00 -4.12
N THR A 106 13.52 -18.11 -3.97
CA THR A 106 14.21 -19.40 -4.07
C THR A 106 13.87 -20.35 -2.91
N ILE A 107 13.47 -19.78 -1.76
CA ILE A 107 13.10 -20.52 -0.55
C ILE A 107 11.61 -20.88 -0.49
N GLY A 108 10.88 -20.69 -1.57
CA GLY A 108 9.44 -20.91 -1.66
C GLY A 108 8.65 -19.62 -1.79
N ASP A 109 7.75 -19.60 -2.75
CA ASP A 109 6.89 -18.43 -3.01
C ASP A 109 5.84 -18.28 -1.92
N VAL A 110 5.48 -17.03 -1.64
CA VAL A 110 4.37 -16.68 -0.76
C VAL A 110 3.53 -15.60 -1.44
N GLY A 111 2.25 -15.52 -1.07
CA GLY A 111 1.34 -14.55 -1.64
C GLY A 111 -0.01 -14.58 -0.95
N GLY A 112 -0.85 -13.65 -1.32
CA GLY A 112 -2.19 -13.54 -0.77
C GLY A 112 -2.92 -12.32 -1.32
N HIS A 113 -4.01 -11.98 -0.68
CA HIS A 113 -4.76 -10.76 -0.97
C HIS A 113 -4.41 -9.67 0.01
N PHE A 114 -4.63 -8.42 -0.39
CA PHE A 114 -4.53 -7.28 0.50
C PHE A 114 -5.65 -6.29 0.24
N THR A 115 -6.00 -5.55 1.27
CA THR A 115 -6.83 -4.35 1.16
C THR A 115 -6.09 -3.20 1.81
N LEU A 116 -6.17 -2.02 1.18
CA LEU A 116 -5.55 -0.79 1.67
C LEU A 116 -6.62 0.28 1.78
N LEU A 117 -6.61 1.00 2.90
CA LEU A 117 -7.34 2.25 3.03
C LEU A 117 -6.34 3.40 2.92
N PHE A 118 -6.44 4.16 1.85
CA PHE A 118 -5.69 5.39 1.67
C PHE A 118 -6.50 6.57 2.17
N LYS A 119 -5.83 7.49 2.85
CA LYS A 119 -6.40 8.76 3.30
C LYS A 119 -5.53 9.91 2.82
N LYS A 120 -6.17 11.01 2.45
CA LYS A 120 -5.46 12.26 2.14
C LYS A 120 -5.20 13.02 3.45
N VAL A 121 -3.93 13.08 3.83
CA VAL A 121 -3.45 13.74 5.05
C VAL A 121 -2.46 14.83 4.66
N LYS A 122 -2.73 16.07 5.01
CA LYS A 122 -1.87 17.23 4.66
C LYS A 122 -1.52 17.24 3.17
N ASN A 123 -2.54 17.06 2.33
CA ASN A 123 -2.41 17.04 0.86
C ASN A 123 -1.62 15.85 0.28
N LYS A 124 -1.34 14.82 1.07
CA LYS A 124 -0.65 13.60 0.62
C LYS A 124 -1.52 12.38 0.84
N TRP A 125 -1.54 11.49 -0.13
CA TRP A 125 -2.19 10.19 0.02
C TRP A 125 -1.26 9.24 0.78
N VAL A 126 -1.76 8.67 1.87
CA VAL A 126 -1.02 7.69 2.69
C VAL A 126 -1.92 6.53 3.05
N ILE A 127 -1.32 5.35 3.24
CA ILE A 127 -2.02 4.17 3.73
C ILE A 127 -2.22 4.31 5.24
N VAL A 128 -3.47 4.32 5.69
CA VAL A 128 -3.82 4.39 7.13
C VAL A 128 -4.21 3.03 7.70
N ALA A 129 -4.59 2.08 6.86
CA ALA A 129 -4.86 0.70 7.27
C ALA A 129 -4.49 -0.26 6.12
N ASP A 130 -3.91 -1.40 6.49
CA ASP A 130 -3.52 -2.48 5.59
C ASP A 130 -4.00 -3.80 6.19
N HIS A 131 -4.69 -4.60 5.41
CA HIS A 131 -5.06 -5.96 5.79
C HIS A 131 -4.51 -6.91 4.72
N SER A 132 -3.53 -7.69 5.09
CA SER A 132 -2.88 -8.65 4.19
C SER A 132 -3.05 -10.07 4.71
N SER A 133 -3.52 -10.95 3.83
CA SER A 133 -3.70 -12.38 4.15
C SER A 133 -2.51 -13.24 3.70
#